data_be106e09e528016084fbf0959c8fbf71
#
_entry.id   be106e09e528016084fbf0959c8fbf71
#
_cell.length_a   1.000
_cell.length_b   1.000
_cell.length_c   1.000
_cell.angle_alpha   90.00
_cell.angle_beta   90.00
_cell.angle_gamma   90.00
#
_symmetry.space_group_name_H-M   'P 1'
#
loop_
_entity.id
_entity.type
_entity.pdbx_description
1 polymer ?
#
loop_
_entity_poly.entity_id
_entity_poly.type
_entity_poly.pdbx_seq_one_letter_code
_entity_poly.pdbx_strand_id
1 'polypeptide(L)'
;MSTTTESITETARAFFEACETGKGWEGCSPYCRPDATFASQAEPLADVHTLEGYADWMKGLLVFVPDGSYAVKSFATDHERNNVCAFGVFSGTHSAAGGPMPPTGKSTSADYVYAMEFEDGKISHMTKIWNAGWTMRELGWIE
;
A
#
# COMPACT_ATOMS: atom_id res chain seq x y z
N MET A 1 -27.39 -12.72 -6.28
CA MET A 1 -26.21 -12.47 -7.07
C MET A 1 -25.53 -11.17 -6.61
N SER A 2 -24.26 -11.22 -6.31
CA SER A 2 -23.56 -10.02 -5.88
C SER A 2 -23.45 -9.02 -7.02
N THR A 3 -23.49 -7.74 -6.69
CA THR A 3 -23.28 -6.67 -7.66
C THR A 3 -21.79 -6.54 -7.93
N THR A 4 -21.42 -5.93 -9.05
CA THR A 4 -20.03 -5.62 -9.37
C THR A 4 -19.40 -4.77 -8.26
N THR A 5 -20.17 -3.84 -7.70
CA THR A 5 -19.72 -2.97 -6.62
C THR A 5 -19.32 -3.76 -5.37
N GLU A 6 -20.17 -4.71 -4.98
CA GLU A 6 -19.89 -5.57 -3.84
C GLU A 6 -18.62 -6.38 -4.07
N SER A 7 -18.47 -6.93 -5.28
CA SER A 7 -17.30 -7.71 -5.65
C SER A 7 -16.02 -6.89 -5.60
N ILE A 8 -16.02 -5.65 -6.09
CA ILE A 8 -14.82 -4.83 -6.06
C ILE A 8 -14.45 -4.41 -4.65
N THR A 9 -15.46 -4.17 -3.79
CA THR A 9 -15.18 -3.84 -2.39
C THR A 9 -14.48 -5.00 -1.69
N GLU A 10 -14.95 -6.22 -1.88
CA GLU A 10 -14.33 -7.40 -1.29
C GLU A 10 -12.95 -7.64 -1.84
N THR A 11 -12.78 -7.49 -3.16
CA THR A 11 -11.48 -7.65 -3.81
C THR A 11 -10.50 -6.61 -3.28
N ALA A 12 -10.94 -5.37 -3.13
CA ALA A 12 -10.10 -4.30 -2.59
C ALA A 12 -9.66 -4.60 -1.16
N ARG A 13 -10.56 -5.13 -0.32
CA ARG A 13 -10.21 -5.49 1.06
C ARG A 13 -9.17 -6.60 1.10
N ALA A 14 -9.35 -7.63 0.28
CA ALA A 14 -8.42 -8.75 0.23
C ALA A 14 -7.05 -8.29 -0.28
N PHE A 15 -7.01 -7.46 -1.30
CA PHE A 15 -5.76 -6.89 -1.80
C PHE A 15 -5.07 -6.04 -0.73
N PHE A 16 -5.82 -5.15 -0.09
CA PHE A 16 -5.28 -4.25 0.93
C PHE A 16 -4.61 -5.05 2.05
N GLU A 17 -5.30 -6.06 2.57
CA GLU A 17 -4.75 -6.89 3.62
C GLU A 17 -3.50 -7.64 3.16
N ALA A 18 -3.54 -8.26 1.99
CA ALA A 18 -2.38 -8.99 1.48
C ALA A 18 -1.18 -8.07 1.29
N CYS A 19 -1.41 -6.88 0.74
CA CYS A 19 -0.33 -5.92 0.48
C CYS A 19 0.27 -5.38 1.77
N GLU A 20 -0.59 -4.97 2.70
CA GLU A 20 -0.16 -4.36 3.96
C GLU A 20 0.48 -5.35 4.93
N THR A 21 0.25 -6.65 4.75
CA THR A 21 0.90 -7.67 5.56
C THR A 21 2.14 -8.26 4.89
N GLY A 22 2.57 -7.68 3.78
CA GLY A 22 3.84 -8.05 3.15
C GLY A 22 3.82 -9.33 2.35
N LYS A 23 2.67 -9.71 1.79
CA LYS A 23 2.56 -10.93 0.97
C LYS A 23 3.23 -10.79 -0.40
N GLY A 24 3.55 -9.57 -0.82
CA GLY A 24 4.17 -9.30 -2.10
C GLY A 24 3.24 -9.57 -3.27
N TRP A 25 3.79 -9.53 -4.48
CA TRP A 25 2.97 -9.74 -5.68
C TRP A 25 2.35 -11.14 -5.71
N GLU A 26 3.05 -12.14 -5.21
CA GLU A 26 2.51 -13.51 -5.15
C GLU A 26 1.17 -13.54 -4.41
N GLY A 27 1.07 -12.86 -3.27
CA GLY A 27 -0.16 -12.82 -2.50
C GLY A 27 -1.19 -11.83 -3.02
N CYS A 28 -0.74 -10.79 -3.74
CA CYS A 28 -1.61 -9.72 -4.23
C CYS A 28 -2.16 -9.97 -5.63
N SER A 29 -1.43 -10.73 -6.46
CA SER A 29 -1.76 -10.90 -7.86
C SER A 29 -3.17 -11.44 -8.16
N PRO A 30 -3.75 -12.31 -7.32
CA PRO A 30 -5.11 -12.80 -7.61
C PRO A 30 -6.17 -11.70 -7.69
N TYR A 31 -5.90 -10.54 -7.10
CA TYR A 31 -6.86 -9.43 -7.04
C TYR A 31 -6.61 -8.36 -8.09
N CYS A 32 -5.57 -8.55 -8.89
CA CYS A 32 -5.07 -7.52 -9.80
C CYS A 32 -5.00 -8.03 -11.23
N ARG A 33 -5.10 -7.11 -12.18
CA ARG A 33 -4.75 -7.44 -13.56
C ARG A 33 -3.23 -7.62 -13.62
N PRO A 34 -2.72 -8.54 -14.47
CA PRO A 34 -1.27 -8.78 -14.54
C PRO A 34 -0.46 -7.54 -14.92
N ASP A 35 -1.08 -6.63 -15.68
CA ASP A 35 -0.45 -5.40 -16.15
C ASP A 35 -0.86 -4.18 -15.33
N ALA A 36 -1.40 -4.38 -14.14
CA ALA A 36 -1.85 -3.28 -13.29
C ALA A 36 -0.73 -2.26 -13.06
N THR A 37 -1.05 -0.99 -13.22
CA THR A 37 -0.10 0.09 -13.07
C THR A 37 -0.18 0.73 -11.69
N PHE A 38 0.83 1.52 -11.36
CA PHE A 38 0.94 2.17 -10.06
C PHE A 38 1.51 3.56 -10.21
N ALA A 39 1.07 4.49 -9.37
CA ALA A 39 1.62 5.83 -9.31
C ALA A 39 1.64 6.33 -7.88
N SER A 40 2.66 7.10 -7.55
CA SER A 40 2.74 7.80 -6.26
C SER A 40 3.65 9.00 -6.40
N GLN A 41 3.26 10.09 -5.76
CA GLN A 41 4.10 11.29 -5.70
C GLN A 41 5.01 11.29 -4.47
N ALA A 42 4.93 10.23 -3.65
CA ALA A 42 5.84 10.05 -2.54
C ALA A 42 7.24 9.73 -3.09
N GLU A 43 8.24 10.48 -2.67
CA GLU A 43 9.60 10.38 -3.19
C GLU A 43 10.15 8.94 -3.26
N PRO A 44 10.03 8.12 -2.19
CA PRO A 44 10.56 6.76 -2.25
C PRO A 44 9.86 5.85 -3.25
N LEU A 45 8.70 6.24 -3.76
CA LEU A 45 7.91 5.45 -4.69
C LEU A 45 7.82 6.09 -6.07
N ALA A 46 8.51 7.20 -6.30
CA ALA A 46 8.37 7.98 -7.53
C ALA A 46 8.71 7.17 -8.80
N ASP A 47 9.61 6.21 -8.68
CA ASP A 47 10.05 5.37 -9.81
C ASP A 47 9.34 4.02 -9.88
N VAL A 48 8.35 3.78 -9.03
CA VAL A 48 7.55 2.55 -9.05
C VAL A 48 6.32 2.80 -9.92
N HIS A 49 6.20 2.05 -11.01
CA HIS A 49 5.14 2.27 -12.01
C HIS A 49 4.21 1.10 -12.21
N THR A 50 4.49 -0.04 -11.58
CA THR A 50 3.62 -1.21 -11.65
C THR A 50 3.14 -1.60 -10.26
N LEU A 51 1.94 -2.17 -10.20
CA LEU A 51 1.40 -2.61 -8.91
C LEU A 51 2.21 -3.79 -8.36
N GLU A 52 2.74 -4.63 -9.25
CA GLU A 52 3.68 -5.68 -8.85
C GLU A 52 4.89 -5.09 -8.12
N GLY A 53 5.48 -4.04 -8.69
CA GLY A 53 6.62 -3.37 -8.08
C GLY A 53 6.29 -2.80 -6.69
N TYR A 54 5.11 -2.22 -6.55
CA TYR A 54 4.70 -1.67 -5.25
C TYR A 54 4.46 -2.79 -4.22
N ALA A 55 3.78 -3.85 -4.62
CA ALA A 55 3.50 -4.96 -3.69
C ALA A 55 4.80 -5.57 -3.16
N ASP A 56 5.80 -5.73 -4.03
CA ASP A 56 7.10 -6.26 -3.62
C ASP A 56 7.91 -5.24 -2.81
N TRP A 57 7.76 -3.96 -3.12
CA TRP A 57 8.35 -2.88 -2.32
C TRP A 57 7.82 -2.93 -0.88
N MET A 58 6.52 -3.12 -0.72
CA MET A 58 5.89 -3.20 0.60
C MET A 58 6.38 -4.41 1.37
N LYS A 59 6.54 -5.55 0.69
CA LYS A 59 7.13 -6.74 1.28
C LYS A 59 8.54 -6.45 1.79
N GLY A 60 9.34 -5.73 1.00
CA GLY A 60 10.69 -5.33 1.38
C GLY A 60 10.73 -4.39 2.58
N LEU A 61 9.78 -3.46 2.66
CA LEU A 61 9.70 -2.53 3.79
C LEU A 61 9.55 -3.28 5.11
N LEU A 62 8.74 -4.32 5.14
CA LEU A 62 8.49 -5.06 6.37
C LEU A 62 9.67 -5.91 6.82
N VAL A 63 10.70 -6.07 6.01
CA VAL A 63 11.94 -6.74 6.41
C VAL A 63 12.67 -5.90 7.47
N PHE A 64 12.76 -4.58 7.26
CA PHE A 64 13.48 -3.72 8.20
C PHE A 64 12.54 -2.93 9.12
N VAL A 65 11.22 -3.02 8.90
CA VAL A 65 10.20 -2.51 9.82
C VAL A 65 9.29 -3.70 10.17
N PRO A 66 9.82 -4.69 10.92
CA PRO A 66 9.12 -5.97 11.10
C PRO A 66 7.86 -5.89 11.95
N ASP A 67 7.70 -4.85 12.74
CA ASP A 67 6.48 -4.61 13.54
C ASP A 67 5.46 -3.75 12.80
N GLY A 68 5.64 -3.57 11.50
CA GLY A 68 4.72 -2.78 10.68
C GLY A 68 3.28 -3.25 10.83
N SER A 69 2.39 -2.30 11.08
CA SER A 69 0.97 -2.57 11.24
C SER A 69 0.16 -1.41 10.66
N TYR A 70 -1.12 -1.63 10.49
CA TYR A 70 -1.99 -0.60 9.94
C TYR A 70 -3.33 -0.57 10.66
N ALA A 71 -3.95 0.60 10.63
CA ALA A 71 -5.32 0.79 11.11
C ALA A 71 -6.12 1.45 9.99
N VAL A 72 -7.21 0.82 9.58
CA VAL A 72 -8.08 1.38 8.54
C VAL A 72 -8.99 2.42 9.18
N LYS A 73 -9.00 3.63 8.62
CA LYS A 73 -9.84 4.73 9.09
C LYS A 73 -11.09 4.92 8.23
N SER A 74 -10.99 4.61 6.94
CA SER A 74 -12.10 4.71 6.01
C SER A 74 -11.87 3.77 4.85
N PHE A 75 -12.94 3.12 4.39
CA PHE A 75 -12.87 2.19 3.27
C PHE A 75 -14.17 2.36 2.48
N ALA A 76 -14.10 3.03 1.35
CA ALA A 76 -15.29 3.47 0.63
C ALA A 76 -15.23 3.14 -0.85
N THR A 77 -16.35 2.71 -1.40
CA THR A 77 -16.49 2.38 -2.81
C THR A 77 -17.21 3.50 -3.53
N ASP A 78 -16.65 3.94 -4.65
CA ASP A 78 -17.28 4.90 -5.55
C ASP A 78 -17.90 4.13 -6.71
N HIS A 79 -19.24 4.06 -6.71
CA HIS A 79 -20.00 3.29 -7.70
C HIS A 79 -19.90 3.90 -9.10
N GLU A 80 -19.82 5.22 -9.18
CA GLU A 80 -19.81 5.90 -10.47
C GLU A 80 -18.49 5.72 -11.20
N ARG A 81 -17.37 5.70 -10.45
CA ARG A 81 -16.04 5.66 -11.02
C ARG A 81 -15.39 4.27 -10.94
N ASN A 82 -16.14 3.30 -10.42
CA ASN A 82 -15.68 1.91 -10.32
C ASN A 82 -14.33 1.81 -9.59
N ASN A 83 -14.22 2.51 -8.45
CA ASN A 83 -13.01 2.47 -7.66
C ASN A 83 -13.30 2.37 -6.17
N VAL A 84 -12.26 2.04 -5.41
CA VAL A 84 -12.32 1.92 -3.95
C VAL A 84 -11.17 2.70 -3.36
N CYS A 85 -11.45 3.54 -2.38
CA CYS A 85 -10.41 4.26 -1.65
C CYS A 85 -10.35 3.78 -0.21
N ALA A 86 -9.13 3.55 0.26
CA ALA A 86 -8.87 3.14 1.65
C ALA A 86 -7.91 4.13 2.27
N PHE A 87 -8.34 4.73 3.39
CA PHE A 87 -7.49 5.60 4.19
C PHE A 87 -7.06 4.84 5.43
N GLY A 88 -5.75 4.77 5.65
CA GLY A 88 -5.19 4.07 6.80
C GLY A 88 -4.07 4.84 7.46
N VAL A 89 -3.64 4.32 8.59
CA VAL A 89 -2.45 4.81 9.31
C VAL A 89 -1.51 3.63 9.45
N PHE A 90 -0.29 3.78 8.96
CA PHE A 90 0.77 2.78 9.09
C PHE A 90 1.65 3.14 10.28
N SER A 91 1.97 2.16 11.10
CA SER A 91 2.87 2.34 12.25
C SER A 91 3.93 1.26 12.25
N GLY A 92 5.15 1.62 12.63
CA GLY A 92 6.23 0.65 12.70
C GLY A 92 7.53 1.27 13.18
N THR A 93 8.51 0.41 13.46
CA THR A 93 9.80 0.80 14.00
C THR A 93 10.91 0.25 13.11
N HIS A 94 11.88 1.10 12.76
CA HIS A 94 13.05 0.67 12.00
C HIS A 94 14.01 -0.06 12.96
N SER A 95 13.75 -1.34 13.17
CA SER A 95 14.48 -2.14 14.17
C SER A 95 15.35 -3.23 13.58
N ALA A 96 15.29 -3.46 12.25
CA ALA A 96 16.07 -4.51 11.60
C ALA A 96 16.84 -3.97 10.41
N ALA A 97 17.88 -4.70 9.98
CA ALA A 97 18.72 -4.31 8.85
C ALA A 97 17.99 -4.48 7.51
N GLY A 98 18.37 -3.72 6.51
CA GLY A 98 17.84 -3.82 5.16
C GLY A 98 17.30 -2.52 4.59
N GLY A 99 17.19 -1.49 5.40
CA GLY A 99 16.69 -0.19 4.97
C GLY A 99 17.78 0.69 4.35
N PRO A 100 17.48 1.98 4.15
CA PRO A 100 18.41 2.92 3.52
C PRO A 100 19.64 3.24 4.38
N MET A 101 19.59 2.86 5.65
CA MET A 101 20.68 3.06 6.59
C MET A 101 20.58 2.02 7.70
N PRO A 102 21.57 1.90 8.59
CA PRO A 102 21.46 0.99 9.74
C PRO A 102 20.22 1.31 10.59
N PRO A 103 19.67 0.33 11.30
CA PRO A 103 18.48 0.55 12.10
C PRO A 103 18.57 1.75 13.04
N THR A 104 17.58 2.63 12.97
CA THR A 104 17.57 3.83 13.81
C THR A 104 16.89 3.60 15.15
N GLY A 105 16.07 2.55 15.25
CA GLY A 105 15.26 2.28 16.43
C GLY A 105 14.09 3.25 16.61
N LYS A 106 13.87 4.12 15.63
CA LYS A 106 12.79 5.11 15.70
C LYS A 106 11.53 4.58 15.05
N SER A 107 10.39 5.10 15.51
CA SER A 107 9.07 4.66 15.06
C SER A 107 8.37 5.76 14.27
N THR A 108 7.45 5.34 13.41
CA THR A 108 6.59 6.26 12.66
C THR A 108 5.12 5.87 12.82
N SER A 109 4.26 6.87 12.66
CA SER A 109 2.82 6.67 12.49
C SER A 109 2.41 7.66 11.40
N ALA A 110 2.02 7.16 10.23
CA ALA A 110 1.84 7.99 9.06
C ALA A 110 0.57 7.66 8.31
N ASP A 111 -0.10 8.70 7.83
CA ASP A 111 -1.32 8.58 7.04
C ASP A 111 -1.01 8.17 5.61
N TYR A 112 -1.89 7.36 5.02
CA TYR A 112 -1.79 7.01 3.60
C TYR A 112 -3.15 6.64 3.04
N VAL A 113 -3.25 6.73 1.72
CA VAL A 113 -4.47 6.37 0.99
C VAL A 113 -4.10 5.47 -0.19
N TYR A 114 -4.85 4.39 -0.37
CA TYR A 114 -4.85 3.59 -1.60
C TYR A 114 -6.08 3.99 -2.39
N ALA A 115 -5.89 4.50 -3.60
CA ALA A 115 -6.98 4.74 -4.55
C ALA A 115 -6.90 3.66 -5.61
N MET A 116 -7.77 2.66 -5.53
CA MET A 116 -7.75 1.46 -6.35
C MET A 116 -8.80 1.54 -7.45
N GLU A 117 -8.36 1.55 -8.71
CA GLU A 117 -9.23 1.59 -9.87
C GLU A 117 -9.42 0.18 -10.42
N PHE A 118 -10.65 -0.16 -10.74
CA PHE A 118 -11.01 -1.52 -11.15
C PHE A 118 -11.40 -1.60 -12.62
N GLU A 119 -11.10 -2.74 -13.23
CA GLU A 119 -11.49 -3.07 -14.60
C GLU A 119 -11.75 -4.57 -14.63
N ASP A 120 -12.95 -4.96 -15.07
CA ASP A 120 -13.37 -6.35 -15.09
C ASP A 120 -13.24 -7.06 -13.74
N GLY A 121 -13.53 -6.34 -12.66
CA GLY A 121 -13.54 -6.89 -11.32
C GLY A 121 -12.17 -7.03 -10.67
N LYS A 122 -11.11 -6.55 -11.33
CA LYS A 122 -9.75 -6.61 -10.80
C LYS A 122 -9.11 -5.23 -10.81
N ILE A 123 -8.12 -5.01 -9.94
CA ILE A 123 -7.43 -3.73 -9.87
C ILE A 123 -6.60 -3.55 -11.14
N SER A 124 -6.84 -2.46 -11.85
CA SER A 124 -6.11 -2.10 -13.07
C SER A 124 -5.06 -1.03 -12.83
N HIS A 125 -5.28 -0.19 -11.81
CA HIS A 125 -4.36 0.89 -11.44
C HIS A 125 -4.56 1.23 -9.98
N MET A 126 -3.47 1.57 -9.30
CA MET A 126 -3.56 2.10 -7.94
C MET A 126 -2.68 3.34 -7.82
N THR A 127 -3.22 4.34 -7.16
CA THR A 127 -2.45 5.51 -6.75
C THR A 127 -2.32 5.45 -5.23
N LYS A 128 -1.09 5.58 -4.74
CA LYS A 128 -0.86 5.70 -3.31
C LYS A 128 -0.56 7.16 -2.96
N ILE A 129 -1.29 7.69 -2.03
CA ILE A 129 -1.05 9.01 -1.47
C ILE A 129 -0.48 8.80 -0.07
N TRP A 130 0.75 9.23 0.14
CA TRP A 130 1.47 8.94 1.38
C TRP A 130 2.36 10.12 1.75
N ASN A 131 2.33 10.49 3.00
CA ASN A 131 3.22 11.55 3.49
C ASN A 131 4.59 10.97 3.82
N ALA A 132 5.35 10.69 2.76
CA ALA A 132 6.65 10.02 2.89
C ALA A 132 7.66 10.86 3.66
N GLY A 133 7.65 12.17 3.47
CA GLY A 133 8.55 13.07 4.20
C GLY A 133 8.35 12.99 5.71
N TRP A 134 7.10 12.90 6.14
CA TRP A 134 6.76 12.71 7.54
C TRP A 134 7.33 11.39 8.06
N THR A 135 7.10 10.31 7.32
CA THR A 135 7.58 8.99 7.70
C THR A 135 9.09 8.95 7.80
N MET A 136 9.78 9.47 6.78
CA MET A 136 11.24 9.45 6.76
C MET A 136 11.84 10.28 7.89
N ARG A 137 11.21 11.39 8.22
CA ARG A 137 11.66 12.21 9.34
C ARG A 137 11.47 11.49 10.67
N GLU A 138 10.30 10.88 10.88
CA GLU A 138 10.04 10.15 12.12
C GLU A 138 10.97 8.97 12.30
N LEU A 139 11.28 8.26 11.21
CA LEU A 139 12.20 7.11 11.25
C LEU A 139 13.67 7.53 11.35
N GLY A 140 13.96 8.82 11.24
CA GLY A 140 15.32 9.32 11.33
C GLY A 140 16.13 9.13 10.04
N TRP A 141 15.47 8.93 8.91
CA TRP A 141 16.13 8.74 7.62
C TRP A 141 16.49 10.08 6.96
N ILE A 142 15.81 11.14 7.35
CA ILE A 142 16.11 12.53 6.94
C ILE A 142 15.99 13.43 8.16
N GLU A 143 16.57 14.65 8.06
CA GLU A 143 16.52 15.63 9.13
C GLU A 143 15.21 16.43 9.20
#